data_41de0d63bf9af4bf8e72e725dabd691c
#
_entry.id   41de0d63bf9af4bf8e72e725dabd691c
#
_cell.length_a   1.000
_cell.length_b   1.000
_cell.length_c   1.000
_cell.angle_alpha   90.00
_cell.angle_beta   90.00
_cell.angle_gamma   90.00
#
_symmetry.space_group_name_H-M   'P 1'
#
loop_
_entity.id
_entity.type
_entity.pdbx_description
1 polymer ?
#
loop_
_entity_poly.entity_id
_entity_poly.type
_entity_poly.pdbx_seq_one_letter_code
_entity_poly.pdbx_strand_id
1 'polypeptide(L)'
;MKYKKYNLQDVYDAEKQNKFNVISTFAGGGGSSTGYRLAGGKILCINEFVQEARNTYTENYPSTPILPNDIKELTGQELLDAGHVKVGEVDILDGSPPCSAFSMAGSVVQGGGHSKGFGKTKNYSDGKKVENIEDLFFEFLRVAEYIKPKVIVGDGLYLEILFILK
;
A
#
# COMPACT_ATOMS: atom_id res chain seq x y z
N MET A 1 3.75 2.69 -28.60
CA MET A 1 2.44 2.50 -27.93
C MET A 1 1.87 3.87 -27.57
N LYS A 2 0.67 4.25 -28.01
CA LYS A 2 0.03 5.49 -27.54
C LYS A 2 -0.77 5.15 -26.27
N TYR A 3 -0.34 5.67 -25.13
CA TYR A 3 -1.12 5.55 -23.89
C TYR A 3 -2.39 6.41 -24.00
N LYS A 4 -3.54 5.80 -23.65
CA LYS A 4 -4.80 6.55 -23.57
C LYS A 4 -4.70 7.52 -22.38
N LYS A 5 -4.91 8.81 -22.65
CA LYS A 5 -5.05 9.80 -21.56
C LYS A 5 -6.36 9.53 -20.82
N TYR A 6 -6.34 9.69 -19.51
CA TYR A 6 -7.51 9.60 -18.66
C TYR A 6 -7.60 10.83 -17.75
N ASN A 7 -8.78 11.09 -17.22
CA ASN A 7 -9.03 12.09 -16.18
C ASN A 7 -9.71 11.40 -14.97
N LEU A 8 -9.95 12.13 -13.88
CA LEU A 8 -10.55 11.56 -12.67
C LEU A 8 -11.96 11.01 -12.91
N GLN A 9 -12.74 11.60 -13.81
CA GLN A 9 -14.08 11.08 -14.12
C GLN A 9 -14.00 9.69 -14.77
N ASP A 10 -13.02 9.46 -15.66
CA ASP A 10 -12.80 8.14 -16.26
C ASP A 10 -12.47 7.09 -15.17
N VAL A 11 -11.71 7.50 -14.14
CA VAL A 11 -11.35 6.63 -13.00
C VAL A 11 -12.60 6.25 -12.19
N TYR A 12 -13.43 7.23 -11.84
CA TYR A 12 -14.67 7.00 -11.10
C TYR A 12 -15.68 6.14 -11.88
N ASP A 13 -15.78 6.35 -13.18
CA ASP A 13 -16.70 5.58 -14.01
C ASP A 13 -16.22 4.14 -14.19
N ALA A 14 -14.90 3.93 -14.27
CA ALA A 14 -14.34 2.59 -14.31
C ALA A 14 -14.55 1.84 -12.98
N GLU A 15 -14.37 2.48 -11.83
CA GLU A 15 -14.59 1.89 -10.49
C GLU A 15 -16.03 1.38 -10.29
N LYS A 16 -17.03 2.04 -10.90
CA LYS A 16 -18.44 1.60 -10.84
C LYS A 16 -18.68 0.19 -11.39
N GLN A 17 -17.75 -0.32 -12.21
CA GLN A 17 -17.86 -1.69 -12.73
C GLN A 17 -17.72 -2.74 -11.63
N ASN A 18 -17.04 -2.43 -10.52
CA ASN A 18 -16.92 -3.24 -9.31
C ASN A 18 -16.60 -4.73 -9.61
N LYS A 19 -15.61 -4.95 -10.49
CA LYS A 19 -15.19 -6.29 -10.95
C LYS A 19 -14.47 -7.09 -9.88
N PHE A 20 -13.76 -6.40 -9.00
CA PHE A 20 -13.01 -6.93 -7.87
C PHE A 20 -12.85 -5.82 -6.83
N ASN A 21 -12.49 -6.20 -5.62
CA ASN A 21 -12.25 -5.26 -4.55
C ASN A 21 -10.79 -5.27 -4.07
N VAL A 22 -10.35 -4.15 -3.50
CA VAL A 22 -8.97 -3.95 -3.07
C VAL A 22 -8.94 -3.25 -1.71
N ILE A 23 -8.10 -3.72 -0.81
CA ILE A 23 -7.58 -2.97 0.33
C ILE A 23 -6.13 -2.61 0.02
N SER A 24 -5.77 -1.33 0.14
CA SER A 24 -4.41 -0.86 -0.16
C SER A 24 -3.75 -0.31 1.09
N THR A 25 -2.61 -0.89 1.48
CA THR A 25 -1.75 -0.40 2.56
C THR A 25 -0.55 0.34 1.98
N PHE A 26 0.05 1.27 2.73
CA PHE A 26 1.10 2.15 2.21
C PHE A 26 0.69 2.87 0.93
N ALA A 27 -0.57 3.31 0.86
CA ALA A 27 -1.24 3.73 -0.37
C ALA A 27 -0.65 5.01 -1.01
N GLY A 28 0.16 5.76 -0.27
CA GLY A 28 0.74 7.01 -0.75
C GLY A 28 -0.33 8.01 -1.19
N GLY A 29 -0.09 8.73 -2.27
CA GLY A 29 -1.06 9.65 -2.90
C GLY A 29 -2.10 8.96 -3.79
N GLY A 30 -2.15 7.62 -3.84
CA GLY A 30 -3.17 6.86 -4.55
C GLY A 30 -2.82 6.43 -5.97
N GLY A 31 -1.54 6.30 -6.31
CA GLY A 31 -1.10 5.90 -7.65
C GLY A 31 -1.60 4.49 -8.04
N SER A 32 -1.27 3.45 -7.25
CA SER A 32 -1.76 2.09 -7.48
C SER A 32 -3.29 2.01 -7.37
N SER A 33 -3.90 2.71 -6.41
CA SER A 33 -5.36 2.82 -6.29
C SER A 33 -6.02 3.34 -7.55
N THR A 34 -5.41 4.33 -8.23
CA THR A 34 -5.87 4.83 -9.53
C THR A 34 -5.83 3.73 -10.60
N GLY A 35 -4.74 2.96 -10.63
CA GLY A 35 -4.58 1.83 -11.57
C GLY A 35 -5.65 0.77 -11.37
N TYR A 36 -5.91 0.36 -10.12
CA TYR A 36 -6.97 -0.61 -9.80
C TYR A 36 -8.36 -0.10 -10.20
N ARG A 37 -8.68 1.16 -9.90
CA ARG A 37 -9.95 1.77 -10.32
C ARG A 37 -10.13 1.79 -11.83
N LEU A 38 -9.10 2.18 -12.58
CA LEU A 38 -9.11 2.15 -14.05
C LEU A 38 -9.32 0.74 -14.62
N ALA A 39 -8.86 -0.30 -13.92
CA ALA A 39 -9.14 -1.68 -14.27
C ALA A 39 -10.56 -2.16 -13.89
N GLY A 40 -11.34 -1.31 -13.24
CA GLY A 40 -12.71 -1.60 -12.78
C GLY A 40 -12.79 -2.16 -11.38
N GLY A 41 -11.72 -2.08 -10.60
CA GLY A 41 -11.67 -2.48 -9.19
C GLY A 41 -12.23 -1.40 -8.27
N LYS A 42 -12.81 -1.82 -7.16
CA LYS A 42 -13.29 -0.95 -6.08
C LYS A 42 -12.28 -0.92 -4.93
N ILE A 43 -11.83 0.27 -4.56
CA ILE A 43 -11.02 0.44 -3.36
C ILE A 43 -11.95 0.53 -2.14
N LEU A 44 -11.85 -0.46 -1.25
CA LEU A 44 -12.68 -0.54 -0.05
C LEU A 44 -12.22 0.44 1.03
N CYS A 45 -10.94 0.41 1.33
CA CYS A 45 -10.26 1.34 2.24
C CYS A 45 -8.77 1.35 1.96
N ILE A 46 -8.08 2.32 2.55
CA ILE A 46 -6.63 2.39 2.49
C ILE A 46 -6.03 2.60 3.88
N ASN A 47 -4.76 2.19 4.04
CA ASN A 47 -3.92 2.62 5.14
C ASN A 47 -2.75 3.46 4.61
N GLU A 48 -2.59 4.65 5.15
CA GLU A 48 -1.47 5.53 4.86
C GLU A 48 -1.11 6.36 6.10
N PHE A 49 0.13 6.22 6.52
CA PHE A 49 0.65 6.82 7.76
C PHE A 49 1.04 8.29 7.59
N VAL A 50 1.49 8.70 6.39
CA VAL A 50 2.02 10.05 6.11
C VAL A 50 0.89 11.02 5.80
N GLN A 51 0.82 12.13 6.55
CA GLN A 51 -0.28 13.10 6.44
C GLN A 51 -0.38 13.74 5.05
N GLU A 52 0.74 14.14 4.46
CA GLU A 52 0.76 14.79 3.14
C GLU A 52 0.27 13.85 2.03
N ALA A 53 0.62 12.56 2.15
CA ALA A 53 0.12 11.54 1.22
C ALA A 53 -1.39 11.35 1.37
N ARG A 54 -1.91 11.31 2.62
CA ARG A 54 -3.36 11.26 2.87
C ARG A 54 -4.09 12.47 2.33
N ASN A 55 -3.53 13.67 2.48
CA ASN A 55 -4.12 14.89 1.94
C ASN A 55 -4.29 14.77 0.42
N THR A 56 -3.23 14.38 -0.29
CA THR A 56 -3.25 14.13 -1.73
C THR A 56 -4.26 13.04 -2.11
N TYR A 57 -4.31 11.95 -1.33
CA TYR A 57 -5.28 10.88 -1.57
C TYR A 57 -6.71 11.36 -1.44
N THR A 58 -7.00 12.11 -0.37
CA THR A 58 -8.34 12.63 -0.07
C THR A 58 -8.83 13.62 -1.12
N GLU A 59 -7.95 14.46 -1.67
CA GLU A 59 -8.31 15.38 -2.75
C GLU A 59 -8.79 14.64 -4.01
N ASN A 60 -8.18 13.50 -4.32
CA ASN A 60 -8.55 12.69 -5.47
C ASN A 60 -9.71 11.73 -5.17
N TYR A 61 -9.81 11.20 -3.96
CA TYR A 61 -10.74 10.13 -3.58
C TYR A 61 -11.36 10.40 -2.21
N PRO A 62 -12.19 11.46 -2.07
CA PRO A 62 -12.71 11.92 -0.77
C PRO A 62 -13.66 10.92 -0.09
N SER A 63 -14.24 9.97 -0.82
CA SER A 63 -15.18 8.98 -0.29
C SER A 63 -14.50 7.68 0.18
N THR A 64 -13.20 7.51 -0.04
CA THR A 64 -12.49 6.29 0.36
C THR A 64 -12.10 6.38 1.84
N PRO A 65 -12.49 5.40 2.67
CA PRO A 65 -12.05 5.33 4.06
C PRO A 65 -10.52 5.25 4.17
N ILE A 66 -9.94 6.07 5.04
CA ILE A 66 -8.48 6.13 5.28
C ILE A 66 -8.19 5.81 6.73
N LEU A 67 -7.33 4.82 6.97
CA LEU A 67 -6.80 4.49 8.29
C LEU A 67 -5.41 5.12 8.42
N PRO A 68 -5.22 6.12 9.32
CA PRO A 68 -3.99 6.91 9.41
C PRO A 68 -2.91 6.29 10.32
N ASN A 69 -3.18 5.12 10.89
CA ASN A 69 -2.33 4.47 11.89
C ASN A 69 -1.04 3.92 11.27
N ASP A 70 0.01 3.80 12.08
CA ASP A 70 1.15 2.95 11.71
C ASP A 70 0.65 1.51 11.52
N ILE A 71 1.11 0.84 10.48
CA ILE A 71 0.71 -0.54 10.21
C ILE A 71 1.10 -1.49 11.36
N LYS A 72 2.12 -1.13 12.16
CA LYS A 72 2.52 -1.87 13.36
C LYS A 72 1.43 -1.91 14.44
N GLU A 73 0.59 -0.88 14.48
CA GLU A 73 -0.51 -0.74 15.42
C GLU A 73 -1.85 -1.15 14.82
N LEU A 74 -1.93 -1.23 13.49
CA LEU A 74 -3.14 -1.52 12.76
C LEU A 74 -3.44 -3.02 12.76
N THR A 75 -4.68 -3.37 13.08
CA THR A 75 -5.17 -4.75 12.99
C THR A 75 -5.81 -5.03 11.63
N GLY A 76 -5.77 -6.30 11.20
CA GLY A 76 -6.50 -6.73 10.01
C GLY A 76 -8.01 -6.54 10.16
N GLN A 77 -8.55 -6.64 11.39
CA GLN A 77 -9.97 -6.42 11.65
C GLN A 77 -10.40 -4.97 11.39
N GLU A 78 -9.61 -3.98 11.80
CA GLU A 78 -9.90 -2.57 11.54
C GLU A 78 -9.98 -2.27 10.03
N LEU A 79 -9.13 -2.91 9.22
CA LEU A 79 -9.19 -2.79 7.76
C LEU A 79 -10.45 -3.44 7.18
N LEU A 80 -10.84 -4.62 7.67
CA LEU A 80 -12.06 -5.30 7.25
C LEU A 80 -13.31 -4.49 7.63
N ASP A 81 -13.34 -3.92 8.84
CA ASP A 81 -14.44 -3.09 9.32
C ASP A 81 -14.57 -1.81 8.48
N ALA A 82 -13.45 -1.12 8.20
CA ALA A 82 -13.44 0.06 7.34
C ALA A 82 -13.86 -0.24 5.90
N GLY A 83 -13.52 -1.42 5.40
CA GLY A 83 -13.92 -1.91 4.07
C GLY A 83 -15.31 -2.50 4.01
N HIS A 84 -16.00 -2.71 5.16
CA HIS A 84 -17.28 -3.39 5.28
C HIS A 84 -17.30 -4.79 4.67
N VAL A 85 -16.23 -5.56 4.89
CA VAL A 85 -16.05 -6.93 4.39
C VAL A 85 -15.58 -7.85 5.51
N LYS A 86 -15.66 -9.17 5.26
CA LYS A 86 -15.21 -10.22 6.18
C LYS A 86 -13.89 -10.84 5.72
N VAL A 87 -13.28 -11.62 6.62
CA VAL A 87 -12.11 -12.45 6.30
C VAL A 87 -12.39 -13.31 5.07
N GLY A 88 -11.50 -13.28 4.09
CA GLY A 88 -11.61 -14.04 2.84
C GLY A 88 -12.44 -13.38 1.73
N GLU A 89 -13.08 -12.23 1.98
CA GLU A 89 -13.88 -11.51 0.98
C GLU A 89 -13.09 -10.44 0.22
N VAL A 90 -11.83 -10.20 0.59
CA VAL A 90 -10.93 -9.27 -0.11
C VAL A 90 -10.32 -9.98 -1.32
N ASP A 91 -10.49 -9.40 -2.51
CA ASP A 91 -9.89 -9.96 -3.72
C ASP A 91 -8.39 -9.67 -3.76
N ILE A 92 -7.99 -8.41 -3.53
CA ILE A 92 -6.60 -7.99 -3.58
C ILE A 92 -6.24 -7.21 -2.31
N LEU A 93 -5.17 -7.64 -1.64
CA LEU A 93 -4.45 -6.81 -0.68
C LEU A 93 -3.19 -6.28 -1.36
N ASP A 94 -3.15 -4.95 -1.56
CA ASP A 94 -2.04 -4.22 -2.14
C ASP A 94 -1.21 -3.55 -1.05
N GLY A 95 0.12 -3.51 -1.21
CA GLY A 95 0.99 -2.80 -0.31
C GLY A 95 2.38 -2.55 -0.87
N SER A 96 2.88 -1.33 -0.65
CA SER A 96 4.22 -0.91 -1.04
C SER A 96 5.05 -0.52 0.18
N PRO A 97 5.40 -1.49 1.07
CA PRO A 97 6.24 -1.17 2.22
C PRO A 97 7.58 -0.59 1.75
N PRO A 98 8.16 0.39 2.46
CA PRO A 98 9.39 1.06 2.04
C PRO A 98 10.57 0.09 1.89
N CYS A 99 11.16 -0.01 0.70
CA CYS A 99 12.21 -0.96 0.34
C CYS A 99 13.63 -0.47 0.56
N SER A 100 13.81 0.72 1.14
CA SER A 100 15.14 1.29 1.33
C SER A 100 16.09 0.42 2.17
N ALA A 101 15.57 -0.53 2.93
CA ALA A 101 16.38 -1.50 3.68
C ALA A 101 16.93 -2.64 2.80
N PHE A 102 16.21 -3.02 1.74
CA PHE A 102 16.55 -4.13 0.85
C PHE A 102 17.16 -3.67 -0.48
N SER A 103 17.09 -2.38 -0.82
CA SER A 103 17.59 -1.84 -2.07
C SER A 103 19.11 -1.63 -2.02
N MET A 104 19.82 -2.21 -2.98
CA MET A 104 21.27 -1.97 -3.18
C MET A 104 21.57 -0.49 -3.49
N ALA A 105 20.62 0.26 -4.03
CA ALA A 105 20.75 1.70 -4.27
C ALA A 105 20.83 2.52 -2.96
N GLY A 106 20.32 2.00 -1.85
CA GLY A 106 20.46 2.62 -0.53
C GLY A 106 21.83 2.41 0.12
N SER A 107 22.70 1.57 -0.45
CA SER A 107 24.02 1.27 0.09
C SER A 107 25.18 2.05 -0.56
N VAL A 108 24.88 2.86 -1.59
CA VAL A 108 25.90 3.70 -2.28
C VAL A 108 25.76 5.15 -1.79
N VAL A 109 26.03 5.38 -0.52
CA VAL A 109 26.32 6.72 0.01
C VAL A 109 27.65 6.67 0.74
N GLN A 110 28.68 7.14 0.02
CA GLN A 110 29.96 7.68 0.50
C GLN A 110 30.75 6.86 1.54
N GLY A 111 31.82 6.25 1.06
CA GLY A 111 32.99 5.89 1.87
C GLY A 111 32.95 4.47 2.40
N GLY A 112 33.51 3.54 1.62
CA GLY A 112 34.30 2.35 1.99
C GLY A 112 33.92 1.60 3.29
N GLY A 113 32.71 1.12 3.43
CA GLY A 113 32.36 0.21 4.52
C GLY A 113 31.06 -0.53 4.18
N HIS A 114 31.12 -1.86 4.11
CA HIS A 114 29.94 -2.71 4.04
C HIS A 114 29.16 -2.60 5.37
N SER A 115 28.33 -1.58 5.55
CA SER A 115 27.37 -1.57 6.64
C SER A 115 26.20 -2.49 6.27
N LYS A 116 26.09 -3.60 6.99
CA LYS A 116 24.95 -4.50 6.94
C LYS A 116 23.68 -3.67 7.13
N GLY A 117 22.78 -3.70 6.13
CA GLY A 117 21.63 -2.80 6.01
C GLY A 117 20.45 -3.04 6.97
N PHE A 118 20.70 -3.67 8.12
CA PHE A 118 19.68 -3.87 9.16
C PHE A 118 19.63 -2.64 10.09
N GLY A 119 18.42 -2.23 10.48
CA GLY A 119 18.22 -1.15 11.44
C GLY A 119 18.14 0.26 10.84
N LYS A 120 17.75 0.43 9.57
CA LYS A 120 17.59 1.76 8.97
C LYS A 120 16.35 2.47 9.49
N THR A 121 16.55 3.75 9.81
CA THR A 121 15.49 4.66 10.21
C THR A 121 15.08 5.52 9.02
N LYS A 122 13.78 5.74 8.83
CA LYS A 122 13.23 6.69 7.87
C LYS A 122 12.56 7.84 8.61
N ASN A 123 12.95 9.06 8.25
CA ASN A 123 12.29 10.27 8.70
C ASN A 123 11.34 10.76 7.60
N TYR A 124 10.12 11.14 7.98
CA TYR A 124 9.11 11.69 7.08
C TYR A 124 9.04 13.21 7.24
N SER A 125 8.50 13.89 6.23
CA SER A 125 8.37 15.35 6.19
C SER A 125 7.52 15.91 7.31
N ASP A 126 6.57 15.15 7.83
CA ASP A 126 5.70 15.48 8.97
C ASP A 126 6.37 15.26 10.35
N GLY A 127 7.67 14.96 10.37
CA GLY A 127 8.45 14.74 11.59
C GLY A 127 8.35 13.33 12.17
N LYS A 128 7.55 12.44 11.58
CA LYS A 128 7.46 11.05 11.99
C LYS A 128 8.74 10.29 11.67
N LYS A 129 9.10 9.38 12.56
CA LYS A 129 10.29 8.53 12.47
C LYS A 129 9.89 7.07 12.56
N VAL A 130 10.31 6.26 11.60
CA VAL A 130 10.12 4.82 11.62
C VAL A 130 11.47 4.14 11.71
N GLU A 131 11.67 3.37 12.75
CA GLU A 131 12.84 2.52 12.97
C GLU A 131 12.56 1.12 12.44
N ASN A 132 13.63 0.42 12.01
CA ASN A 132 13.55 -0.94 11.47
C ASN A 132 12.52 -1.05 10.33
N ILE A 133 12.78 -0.34 9.24
CA ILE A 133 11.88 -0.27 8.06
C ILE A 133 11.62 -1.68 7.48
N GLU A 134 12.58 -2.59 7.64
CA GLU A 134 12.45 -3.99 7.25
C GLU A 134 11.28 -4.72 7.93
N ASP A 135 10.91 -4.30 9.15
CA ASP A 135 9.79 -4.88 9.88
C ASP A 135 8.45 -4.59 9.19
N LEU A 136 8.35 -3.48 8.44
CA LEU A 136 7.11 -3.07 7.79
C LEU A 136 6.60 -4.09 6.77
N PHE A 137 7.52 -4.82 6.12
CA PHE A 137 7.13 -5.91 5.23
C PHE A 137 6.49 -7.08 6.00
N PHE A 138 7.04 -7.43 7.16
CA PHE A 138 6.46 -8.48 8.00
C PHE A 138 5.12 -8.07 8.60
N GLU A 139 4.96 -6.77 8.91
CA GLU A 139 3.67 -6.23 9.34
C GLU A 139 2.62 -6.29 8.22
N PHE A 140 3.01 -6.03 6.98
CA PHE A 140 2.15 -6.25 5.82
C PHE A 140 1.72 -7.73 5.69
N LEU A 141 2.66 -8.66 5.86
CA LEU A 141 2.34 -10.09 5.84
C LEU A 141 1.44 -10.50 7.01
N ARG A 142 1.64 -9.95 8.21
CA ARG A 142 0.76 -10.18 9.37
C ARG A 142 -0.69 -9.77 9.07
N VAL A 143 -0.87 -8.62 8.44
CA VAL A 143 -2.19 -8.14 8.01
C VAL A 143 -2.77 -9.06 6.93
N ALA A 144 -1.97 -9.48 5.96
CA ALA A 144 -2.38 -10.40 4.89
C ALA A 144 -2.85 -11.76 5.45
N GLU A 145 -2.11 -12.31 6.42
CA GLU A 145 -2.47 -13.57 7.09
C GLU A 145 -3.83 -13.49 7.79
N TYR A 146 -4.14 -12.34 8.39
CA TYR A 146 -5.44 -12.13 9.04
C TYR A 146 -6.57 -11.96 8.03
N ILE A 147 -6.40 -11.10 7.03
CA ILE A 147 -7.45 -10.75 6.03
C ILE A 147 -7.76 -11.92 5.11
N LYS A 148 -6.76 -12.74 4.79
CA LYS A 148 -6.82 -13.86 3.82
C LYS A 148 -7.36 -13.40 2.46
N PRO A 149 -6.70 -12.42 1.80
CA PRO A 149 -7.09 -11.99 0.47
C PRO A 149 -6.87 -13.11 -0.55
N LYS A 150 -7.54 -13.04 -1.70
CA LYS A 150 -7.31 -14.00 -2.79
C LYS A 150 -5.95 -13.80 -3.45
N VAL A 151 -5.50 -12.54 -3.52
CA VAL A 151 -4.22 -12.14 -4.12
C VAL A 151 -3.54 -11.11 -3.22
N ILE A 152 -2.23 -11.25 -3.05
CA ILE A 152 -1.37 -10.26 -2.40
C ILE A 152 -0.48 -9.64 -3.48
N VAL A 153 -0.46 -8.31 -3.56
CA VAL A 153 0.45 -7.54 -4.39
C VAL A 153 1.38 -6.75 -3.47
N GLY A 154 2.64 -7.16 -3.43
CA GLY A 154 3.69 -6.46 -2.69
C GLY A 154 4.65 -5.79 -3.67
N ASP A 155 4.64 -4.46 -3.74
CA ASP A 155 5.59 -3.70 -4.54
C ASP A 155 6.74 -3.21 -3.66
N GLY A 156 7.96 -3.28 -4.20
CA GLY A 156 9.10 -2.68 -3.53
C GLY A 156 10.23 -3.62 -3.14
N LEU A 157 10.11 -4.90 -3.33
CA LEU A 157 11.22 -5.83 -3.39
C LEU A 157 11.59 -6.03 -4.86
N TYR A 158 12.85 -6.37 -5.16
CA TYR A 158 13.32 -6.80 -6.49
C TYR A 158 12.51 -8.00 -7.06
N LEU A 159 11.49 -8.45 -6.37
CA LEU A 159 10.51 -9.45 -6.72
C LEU A 159 9.12 -8.84 -6.53
N GLU A 160 8.41 -8.65 -7.63
CA GLU A 160 6.95 -8.56 -7.57
C GLU A 160 6.46 -9.88 -6.99
N ILE A 161 6.06 -9.87 -5.71
CA ILE A 161 5.56 -11.09 -5.07
C ILE A 161 4.05 -11.12 -5.30
N LEU A 162 3.64 -11.84 -6.31
CA LEU A 162 2.26 -12.22 -6.53
C LEU A 162 2.01 -13.56 -5.82
N PHE A 163 1.36 -13.55 -4.66
CA PHE A 163 0.86 -14.77 -4.01
C PHE A 163 -0.62 -14.94 -4.33
N ILE A 164 -0.94 -16.07 -4.96
CA ILE A 164 -2.31 -16.54 -5.07
C ILE A 164 -2.50 -17.53 -3.92
N LEU A 165 -3.24 -17.11 -2.91
CA LEU A 165 -3.62 -18.00 -1.81
C LEU A 165 -4.79 -18.86 -2.31
N LYS A 166 -4.58 -20.17 -2.36
CA LYS A 166 -5.65 -21.14 -2.65
C LYS A 166 -6.37 -21.54 -1.38
#